data_208f20dc12fb7d224282add388b4de85
#
_entry.id   208f20dc12fb7d224282add388b4de85
#
_cell.length_a   1.000
_cell.length_b   1.000
_cell.length_c   1.000
_cell.angle_alpha   90.00
_cell.angle_beta   90.00
_cell.angle_gamma   90.00
#
_symmetry.space_group_name_H-M   'P 1'
#
loop_
_entity.id
_entity.type
_entity.pdbx_description
1 polymer ?
#
loop_
_entity_poly.entity_id
_entity_poly.type
_entity_poly.pdbx_seq_one_letter_code
_entity_poly.pdbx_strand_id
1 'polypeptide(L)'
;MSIPADRRTFLAATAAGVLGLSARGQVHAEQAATETAQPTSPPFSLGTVTYNIAAEWDLDTILRVLPKVGLTHVEFRTTHKHGVEPTLSKEQRQEIKKRCADAGVTIWGLGSVCEFHSPDPKVVDGHIETCKQFLQLAHDIGAKGVKVRPNGLRKDVPEAETIAQIGKALIPCGEAAANLGTEVWVEVHGSETSKPSRMKAIMEACGHKNVGICWNSNPSDVVDGSIKPSFEMLAPWIKSCHINALYSGYPYRELFSELRRINYDRVTLIELGEKLDPQNGELLLKYYRKLWQELCS
;
A
#
# COMPACT_ATOMS: atom_id res chain seq x y z
N MET A 1 52.90 -15.76 23.91
CA MET A 1 53.15 -17.20 23.75
C MET A 1 52.11 -17.69 22.77
N SER A 2 52.49 -17.78 21.62
CA SER A 2 52.65 -18.75 20.54
C SER A 2 51.41 -19.59 20.25
N ILE A 3 50.85 -19.33 19.09
CA ILE A 3 50.07 -20.19 18.18
C ILE A 3 50.98 -21.34 17.70
N PRO A 4 50.54 -22.53 17.24
CA PRO A 4 49.93 -22.69 15.94
C PRO A 4 48.83 -23.76 15.86
N ALA A 5 47.88 -23.64 14.93
CA ALA A 5 47.68 -24.25 13.60
C ALA A 5 48.10 -25.73 13.47
N ASP A 6 47.17 -26.60 13.06
CA ASP A 6 47.39 -27.32 11.80
C ASP A 6 46.09 -27.88 11.18
N ARG A 7 46.05 -27.73 9.89
CA ARG A 7 45.09 -28.34 8.97
C ARG A 7 45.72 -29.59 8.36
N ARG A 8 44.90 -30.49 7.94
CA ARG A 8 45.10 -31.54 6.92
C ARG A 8 45.11 -32.98 7.42
N THR A 9 44.33 -33.65 6.71
CA THR A 9 44.43 -35.01 6.13
C THR A 9 43.53 -36.06 6.77
N PHE A 10 42.47 -36.44 6.02
CA PHE A 10 42.20 -37.84 5.79
C PHE A 10 41.63 -38.05 4.40
N LEU A 11 42.47 -38.62 3.57
CA LEU A 11 42.15 -39.20 2.28
C LEU A 11 42.52 -40.69 2.32
N ALA A 12 41.76 -41.50 1.59
CA ALA A 12 42.03 -42.79 1.01
C ALA A 12 41.72 -44.04 1.89
N ALA A 13 40.82 -44.74 1.45
CA ALA A 13 40.74 -45.89 0.51
C ALA A 13 40.59 -47.21 1.23
N THR A 14 39.65 -47.97 0.80
CA THR A 14 39.96 -49.24 0.09
C THR A 14 38.68 -49.86 -0.51
N ALA A 15 38.81 -50.25 -1.73
CA ALA A 15 37.86 -51.09 -2.47
C ALA A 15 38.10 -52.56 -2.15
N ALA A 16 37.08 -53.37 -2.06
CA ALA A 16 37.09 -54.75 -2.42
C ALA A 16 35.67 -55.25 -2.67
N GLY A 17 35.46 -55.78 -3.83
CA GLY A 17 34.22 -56.26 -4.36
C GLY A 17 33.87 -57.71 -3.97
N VAL A 18 32.63 -58.07 -4.17
CA VAL A 18 32.19 -59.42 -4.49
C VAL A 18 30.96 -59.38 -5.38
N LEU A 19 31.02 -60.12 -6.45
CA LEU A 19 29.98 -60.43 -7.40
C LEU A 19 28.85 -61.26 -6.77
N GLY A 20 27.61 -61.04 -7.23
CA GLY A 20 26.54 -61.97 -6.92
C GLY A 20 25.16 -61.59 -7.45
N LEU A 21 24.86 -61.99 -8.66
CA LEU A 21 23.56 -62.45 -9.23
C LEU A 21 22.30 -61.55 -9.15
N SER A 22 21.91 -61.27 -10.35
CA SER A 22 20.62 -60.86 -10.94
C SER A 22 19.34 -61.32 -10.24
N ALA A 23 18.45 -60.30 -10.02
CA ALA A 23 17.01 -60.50 -10.19
C ALA A 23 16.43 -59.21 -10.79
N ARG A 24 15.83 -59.32 -11.97
CA ARG A 24 15.10 -58.25 -12.65
C ARG A 24 13.84 -57.92 -11.84
N GLY A 25 13.79 -56.77 -11.26
CA GLY A 25 12.59 -56.12 -10.82
C GLY A 25 12.61 -54.69 -11.38
N GLN A 26 11.83 -54.45 -12.44
CA GLN A 26 11.58 -53.10 -12.90
C GLN A 26 10.73 -52.38 -11.86
N VAL A 27 11.37 -51.59 -11.03
CA VAL A 27 10.69 -50.55 -10.24
C VAL A 27 10.64 -49.34 -11.14
N HIS A 28 9.48 -49.05 -11.71
CA HIS A 28 9.18 -47.73 -12.25
C HIS A 28 9.24 -46.74 -11.10
N ALA A 29 10.38 -46.10 -10.94
CA ALA A 29 10.46 -44.86 -10.15
C ALA A 29 9.73 -43.78 -10.96
N GLU A 30 8.49 -43.57 -10.62
CA GLU A 30 7.71 -42.42 -11.00
C GLU A 30 8.40 -41.22 -10.35
N GLN A 31 9.29 -40.57 -11.12
CA GLN A 31 9.81 -39.24 -10.76
C GLN A 31 8.62 -38.28 -10.82
N ALA A 32 7.96 -38.13 -9.68
CA ALA A 32 7.15 -36.93 -9.43
C ALA A 32 8.07 -35.73 -9.58
N ALA A 33 8.08 -35.15 -10.77
CA ALA A 33 8.62 -33.82 -10.98
C ALA A 33 7.80 -32.89 -10.09
N THR A 34 8.34 -32.55 -8.94
CA THR A 34 7.89 -31.38 -8.20
C THR A 34 8.20 -30.18 -9.10
N GLU A 35 7.22 -29.82 -9.91
CA GLU A 35 7.16 -28.56 -10.61
C GLU A 35 7.24 -27.47 -9.52
N THR A 36 8.41 -26.96 -9.27
CA THR A 36 8.59 -25.76 -8.46
C THR A 36 7.93 -24.65 -9.24
N ALA A 37 6.66 -24.38 -8.93
CA ALA A 37 5.95 -23.26 -9.47
C ALA A 37 6.81 -22.02 -9.25
N GLN A 38 7.30 -21.42 -10.34
CA GLN A 38 8.00 -20.14 -10.25
C GLN A 38 7.05 -19.16 -9.55
N PRO A 39 7.51 -18.36 -8.58
CA PRO A 39 6.67 -17.42 -7.89
C PRO A 39 6.08 -16.46 -8.92
N THR A 40 4.80 -16.62 -9.20
CA THR A 40 4.09 -15.71 -10.09
C THR A 40 4.09 -14.34 -9.44
N SER A 41 4.53 -13.31 -10.19
CA SER A 41 4.47 -11.93 -9.70
C SER A 41 3.07 -11.63 -9.16
N PRO A 42 2.96 -10.87 -8.06
CA PRO A 42 1.66 -10.53 -7.53
C PRO A 42 0.82 -9.76 -8.56
N PRO A 43 -0.51 -9.89 -8.56
CA PRO A 43 -1.38 -9.15 -9.47
C PRO A 43 -1.41 -7.65 -9.21
N PHE A 44 -0.87 -7.21 -8.08
CA PHE A 44 -0.78 -5.81 -7.66
C PHE A 44 0.64 -5.27 -7.78
N SER A 45 0.74 -3.95 -7.96
CA SER A 45 2.00 -3.23 -8.09
C SER A 45 2.48 -2.65 -6.77
N LEU A 46 3.77 -2.27 -6.73
CA LEU A 46 4.34 -1.49 -5.64
C LEU A 46 4.55 -0.03 -6.08
N GLY A 47 4.07 0.89 -5.27
CA GLY A 47 4.31 2.32 -5.36
C GLY A 47 4.75 2.92 -4.04
N THR A 48 4.74 4.24 -3.92
CA THR A 48 5.03 4.95 -2.67
C THR A 48 4.10 6.14 -2.48
N VAL A 49 3.76 6.42 -1.22
CA VAL A 49 3.25 7.72 -0.80
C VAL A 49 4.45 8.64 -0.60
N THR A 50 4.32 9.92 -0.90
CA THR A 50 5.40 10.87 -0.57
C THR A 50 5.55 11.11 0.93
N TYR A 51 4.58 10.72 1.74
CA TYR A 51 4.59 10.77 3.20
C TYR A 51 5.39 9.60 3.81
N ASN A 52 6.39 9.80 4.70
CA ASN A 52 7.12 11.05 4.89
C ASN A 52 8.44 11.04 4.12
N ILE A 53 8.81 9.87 3.57
CA ILE A 53 10.12 9.58 2.97
C ILE A 53 10.54 10.64 1.93
N ALA A 54 9.59 11.11 1.13
CA ALA A 54 9.81 12.07 0.05
C ALA A 54 9.14 13.44 0.30
N ALA A 55 8.80 13.76 1.56
CA ALA A 55 8.12 15.01 1.90
C ALA A 55 8.91 16.26 1.46
N GLU A 56 10.24 16.18 1.51
CA GLU A 56 11.15 17.27 1.14
C GLU A 56 11.71 17.13 -0.29
N TRP A 57 11.19 16.18 -1.09
CA TRP A 57 11.61 16.02 -2.49
C TRP A 57 10.70 16.84 -3.41
N ASP A 58 11.33 17.61 -4.29
CA ASP A 58 10.60 18.24 -5.40
C ASP A 58 10.19 17.20 -6.45
N LEU A 59 9.34 17.63 -7.38
CA LEU A 59 8.83 16.74 -8.41
C LEU A 59 9.95 16.13 -9.27
N ASP A 60 10.99 16.91 -9.62
CA ASP A 60 12.14 16.40 -10.40
C ASP A 60 12.88 15.27 -9.67
N THR A 61 13.08 15.44 -8.39
CA THR A 61 13.73 14.41 -7.56
C THR A 61 12.87 13.13 -7.50
N ILE A 62 11.56 13.26 -7.31
CA ILE A 62 10.64 12.11 -7.30
C ILE A 62 10.69 11.37 -8.63
N LEU A 63 10.56 12.08 -9.76
CA LEU A 63 10.56 11.52 -11.10
C LEU A 63 11.92 10.89 -11.50
N ARG A 64 12.99 11.34 -10.89
CA ARG A 64 14.33 10.76 -11.08
C ARG A 64 14.54 9.52 -10.22
N VAL A 65 14.10 9.53 -8.97
CA VAL A 65 14.39 8.45 -8.00
C VAL A 65 13.48 7.25 -8.20
N LEU A 66 12.16 7.45 -8.36
CA LEU A 66 11.22 6.34 -8.40
C LEU A 66 11.51 5.32 -9.53
N PRO A 67 11.71 5.71 -10.80
CA PRO A 67 12.05 4.76 -11.85
C PRO A 67 13.39 4.05 -11.60
N LYS A 68 14.37 4.77 -11.06
CA LYS A 68 15.70 4.22 -10.75
C LYS A 68 15.67 3.11 -9.71
N VAL A 69 14.70 3.15 -8.77
CA VAL A 69 14.47 2.09 -7.78
C VAL A 69 13.44 1.05 -8.23
N GLY A 70 12.88 1.22 -9.43
CA GLY A 70 11.89 0.33 -10.02
C GLY A 70 10.49 0.48 -9.40
N LEU A 71 10.16 1.66 -8.90
CA LEU A 71 8.81 2.05 -8.49
C LEU A 71 8.17 2.89 -9.60
N THR A 72 6.97 2.54 -10.00
CA THR A 72 6.27 3.19 -11.13
C THR A 72 4.99 3.90 -10.72
N HIS A 73 4.62 3.87 -9.43
CA HIS A 73 3.39 4.47 -8.93
C HIS A 73 3.68 5.39 -7.74
N VAL A 74 2.99 6.53 -7.69
CA VAL A 74 3.12 7.50 -6.60
C VAL A 74 1.75 8.01 -6.14
N GLU A 75 1.58 8.18 -4.83
CA GLU A 75 0.54 8.99 -4.22
C GLU A 75 1.18 10.28 -3.69
N PHE A 76 0.77 11.41 -4.24
CA PHE A 76 1.23 12.72 -3.79
C PHE A 76 0.44 13.18 -2.56
N ARG A 77 1.08 13.25 -1.42
CA ARG A 77 0.48 13.77 -0.20
C ARG A 77 0.56 15.31 -0.18
N THR A 78 -0.54 15.97 0.12
CA THR A 78 -0.64 17.44 0.18
C THR A 78 0.40 18.08 1.11
N THR A 79 0.74 19.33 0.86
CA THR A 79 1.68 20.16 1.64
C THR A 79 3.13 19.72 1.61
N HIS A 80 3.49 18.83 0.68
CA HIS A 80 4.87 18.41 0.46
C HIS A 80 5.54 19.25 -0.64
N LYS A 81 6.87 19.19 -0.68
CA LYS A 81 7.71 20.05 -1.53
C LYS A 81 7.48 19.88 -3.03
N HIS A 82 6.94 18.72 -3.46
CA HIS A 82 6.59 18.49 -4.88
C HIS A 82 5.57 19.47 -5.45
N GLY A 83 4.76 20.13 -4.60
CA GLY A 83 3.83 21.18 -5.01
C GLY A 83 2.61 20.74 -5.82
N VAL A 84 2.26 19.45 -5.84
CA VAL A 84 1.07 18.95 -6.54
C VAL A 84 -0.17 19.21 -5.68
N GLU A 85 -0.84 20.34 -5.94
CA GLU A 85 -1.90 20.88 -5.08
C GLU A 85 -3.11 21.35 -5.91
N PRO A 86 -4.32 21.44 -5.32
CA PRO A 86 -5.52 21.94 -6.01
C PRO A 86 -5.42 23.38 -6.52
N THR A 87 -4.50 24.18 -6.00
CA THR A 87 -4.27 25.57 -6.42
C THR A 87 -3.56 25.71 -7.76
N LEU A 88 -3.06 24.62 -8.32
CA LEU A 88 -2.38 24.63 -9.62
C LEU A 88 -3.32 25.04 -10.76
N SER A 89 -2.80 25.84 -11.73
CA SER A 89 -3.50 26.15 -12.95
C SER A 89 -3.72 24.92 -13.84
N LYS A 90 -4.62 25.01 -14.80
CA LYS A 90 -4.88 23.92 -15.75
C LYS A 90 -3.61 23.52 -16.52
N GLU A 91 -2.84 24.49 -16.94
CA GLU A 91 -1.57 24.30 -17.66
C GLU A 91 -0.55 23.58 -16.80
N GLN A 92 -0.41 23.96 -15.53
CA GLN A 92 0.48 23.30 -14.57
C GLN A 92 0.06 21.84 -14.32
N ARG A 93 -1.26 21.57 -14.23
CA ARG A 93 -1.77 20.19 -14.08
C ARG A 93 -1.42 19.33 -15.30
N GLN A 94 -1.57 19.88 -16.52
CA GLN A 94 -1.19 19.16 -17.75
C GLN A 94 0.33 18.92 -17.83
N GLU A 95 1.15 19.89 -17.41
CA GLU A 95 2.60 19.73 -17.37
C GLU A 95 3.01 18.64 -16.37
N ILE A 96 2.44 18.59 -15.16
CA ILE A 96 2.70 17.53 -14.18
C ILE A 96 2.33 16.16 -14.77
N LYS A 97 1.13 16.05 -15.36
CA LYS A 97 0.68 14.81 -16.01
C LYS A 97 1.68 14.34 -17.07
N LYS A 98 2.11 15.25 -17.94
CA LYS A 98 3.07 14.95 -18.99
C LYS A 98 4.41 14.51 -18.42
N ARG A 99 4.97 15.26 -17.47
CA ARG A 99 6.29 14.95 -16.86
C ARG A 99 6.29 13.60 -16.15
N CYS A 100 5.22 13.27 -15.44
CA CYS A 100 5.08 11.95 -14.82
C CYS A 100 5.06 10.83 -15.89
N ALA A 101 4.28 11.02 -16.95
CA ALA A 101 4.19 10.06 -18.05
C ALA A 101 5.55 9.88 -18.76
N ASP A 102 6.24 10.99 -19.08
CA ASP A 102 7.57 10.97 -19.72
C ASP A 102 8.61 10.23 -18.87
N ALA A 103 8.50 10.32 -17.54
CA ALA A 103 9.36 9.61 -16.59
C ALA A 103 8.92 8.15 -16.33
N GLY A 104 7.84 7.67 -16.93
CA GLY A 104 7.29 6.34 -16.65
C GLY A 104 6.70 6.19 -15.24
N VAL A 105 6.24 7.29 -14.63
CA VAL A 105 5.62 7.31 -13.31
C VAL A 105 4.12 7.55 -13.43
N THR A 106 3.32 6.61 -12.96
CA THR A 106 1.88 6.72 -12.87
C THR A 106 1.49 7.42 -11.57
N ILE A 107 0.69 8.48 -11.67
CA ILE A 107 0.10 9.11 -10.49
C ILE A 107 -1.07 8.23 -10.05
N TRP A 108 -0.84 7.45 -8.98
CA TRP A 108 -1.89 6.57 -8.47
C TRP A 108 -2.98 7.36 -7.75
N GLY A 109 -2.59 8.27 -6.86
CA GLY A 109 -3.53 9.00 -6.05
C GLY A 109 -2.98 10.31 -5.49
N LEU A 110 -3.86 10.99 -4.79
CA LEU A 110 -3.58 12.19 -4.02
C LEU A 110 -3.95 11.95 -2.55
N GLY A 111 -3.02 12.20 -1.63
CA GLY A 111 -3.25 12.10 -0.20
C GLY A 111 -3.68 13.44 0.39
N SER A 112 -4.97 13.64 0.64
CA SER A 112 -5.48 14.83 1.31
C SER A 112 -5.47 14.70 2.84
N VAL A 113 -5.82 15.78 3.54
CA VAL A 113 -6.05 15.83 4.99
C VAL A 113 -7.52 16.12 5.33
N CYS A 114 -8.44 15.81 4.40
CA CYS A 114 -9.86 16.00 4.64
C CYS A 114 -10.36 15.06 5.73
N GLU A 115 -11.06 15.62 6.71
CA GLU A 115 -11.63 14.95 7.88
C GLU A 115 -13.10 15.38 8.06
N PHE A 116 -13.96 14.49 8.55
CA PHE A 116 -15.40 14.74 8.54
C PHE A 116 -16.07 14.60 9.91
N HIS A 117 -15.28 14.50 10.98
CA HIS A 117 -15.77 14.26 12.36
C HIS A 117 -15.94 15.53 13.21
N SER A 118 -15.63 16.72 12.66
CA SER A 118 -15.74 17.97 13.41
C SER A 118 -17.15 18.21 13.94
N PRO A 119 -17.30 18.74 15.18
CA PRO A 119 -18.59 19.17 15.69
C PRO A 119 -19.14 20.42 14.97
N ASP A 120 -18.29 21.19 14.31
CA ASP A 120 -18.69 22.35 13.52
C ASP A 120 -19.04 21.93 12.09
N PRO A 121 -20.31 22.06 11.66
CA PRO A 121 -20.71 21.71 10.29
C PRO A 121 -19.94 22.49 9.21
N LYS A 122 -19.57 23.74 9.47
CA LYS A 122 -18.81 24.55 8.52
C LYS A 122 -17.43 23.97 8.23
N VAL A 123 -16.79 23.36 9.23
CA VAL A 123 -15.53 22.65 9.07
C VAL A 123 -15.72 21.42 8.20
N VAL A 124 -16.79 20.65 8.46
CA VAL A 124 -17.13 19.46 7.64
C VAL A 124 -17.40 19.86 6.19
N ASP A 125 -18.22 20.88 5.96
CA ASP A 125 -18.51 21.41 4.61
C ASP A 125 -17.24 21.88 3.91
N GLY A 126 -16.35 22.59 4.62
CA GLY A 126 -15.05 23.02 4.11
C GLY A 126 -14.17 21.82 3.66
N HIS A 127 -14.18 20.73 4.42
CA HIS A 127 -13.46 19.50 4.04
C HIS A 127 -14.10 18.78 2.85
N ILE A 128 -15.44 18.81 2.72
CA ILE A 128 -16.13 18.28 1.53
C ILE A 128 -15.71 19.06 0.28
N GLU A 129 -15.72 20.38 0.34
CA GLU A 129 -15.33 21.23 -0.81
C GLU A 129 -13.84 21.06 -1.14
N THR A 130 -12.97 20.95 -0.14
CA THR A 130 -11.56 20.64 -0.35
C THR A 130 -11.37 19.27 -1.01
N CYS A 131 -12.11 18.26 -0.58
CA CYS A 131 -12.09 16.93 -1.20
C CYS A 131 -12.50 17.00 -2.68
N LYS A 132 -13.56 17.75 -3.03
CA LYS A 132 -13.98 17.96 -4.42
C LYS A 132 -12.89 18.64 -5.26
N GLN A 133 -12.16 19.61 -4.70
CA GLN A 133 -11.03 20.24 -5.39
C GLN A 133 -9.89 19.25 -5.65
N PHE A 134 -9.58 18.37 -4.70
CA PHE A 134 -8.60 17.28 -4.91
C PHE A 134 -9.08 16.28 -5.95
N LEU A 135 -10.37 15.95 -6.00
CA LEU A 135 -10.95 15.06 -7.02
C LEU A 135 -10.85 15.68 -8.43
N GLN A 136 -11.09 16.99 -8.55
CA GLN A 136 -10.86 17.70 -9.80
C GLN A 136 -9.38 17.68 -10.22
N LEU A 137 -8.47 17.94 -9.28
CA LEU A 137 -7.03 17.80 -9.55
C LEU A 137 -6.69 16.37 -10.00
N ALA A 138 -7.18 15.35 -9.28
CA ALA A 138 -6.96 13.94 -9.63
C ALA A 138 -7.40 13.61 -11.04
N HIS A 139 -8.60 14.04 -11.43
CA HIS A 139 -9.11 13.91 -12.80
C HIS A 139 -8.17 14.56 -13.82
N ASP A 140 -7.76 15.82 -13.59
CA ASP A 140 -6.97 16.59 -14.56
C ASP A 140 -5.56 16.01 -14.76
N ILE A 141 -4.93 15.51 -13.71
CA ILE A 141 -3.59 14.89 -13.78
C ILE A 141 -3.61 13.40 -14.09
N GLY A 142 -4.80 12.78 -14.15
CA GLY A 142 -4.96 11.36 -14.45
C GLY A 142 -4.74 10.42 -13.27
N ALA A 143 -4.86 10.90 -12.04
CA ALA A 143 -4.82 10.07 -10.83
C ALA A 143 -6.13 9.28 -10.66
N LYS A 144 -6.04 8.10 -10.05
CA LYS A 144 -7.19 7.20 -9.86
C LYS A 144 -8.14 7.67 -8.76
N GLY A 145 -7.62 8.29 -7.70
CA GLY A 145 -8.45 8.69 -6.58
C GLY A 145 -7.77 9.62 -5.57
N VAL A 146 -8.53 9.94 -4.54
CA VAL A 146 -8.13 10.83 -3.44
C VAL A 146 -8.29 10.11 -2.11
N LYS A 147 -7.22 10.04 -1.34
CA LYS A 147 -7.24 9.55 0.02
C LYS A 147 -7.71 10.64 0.96
N VAL A 148 -8.71 10.31 1.81
CA VAL A 148 -9.21 11.10 2.92
C VAL A 148 -9.11 10.29 4.21
N ARG A 149 -9.24 10.90 5.38
CA ARG A 149 -9.12 10.17 6.64
C ARG A 149 -10.21 10.62 7.64
N PRO A 150 -10.80 9.69 8.43
CA PRO A 150 -11.78 10.06 9.44
C PRO A 150 -11.12 10.69 10.67
N ASN A 151 -9.94 10.28 11.03
CA ASN A 151 -8.99 10.75 12.04
C ASN A 151 -9.46 10.72 13.51
N GLY A 152 -10.70 10.35 13.80
CA GLY A 152 -11.19 10.19 15.17
C GLY A 152 -12.70 10.16 15.31
N LEU A 153 -13.16 9.84 16.51
CA LEU A 153 -14.54 9.95 16.92
C LEU A 153 -14.69 11.08 17.92
N ARG A 154 -15.81 11.78 17.88
CA ARG A 154 -16.19 12.79 18.87
C ARG A 154 -16.39 12.14 20.23
N LYS A 155 -15.99 12.84 21.30
CA LYS A 155 -16.14 12.36 22.68
C LYS A 155 -17.39 12.89 23.38
N ASP A 156 -18.03 13.91 22.79
CA ASP A 156 -19.17 14.65 23.32
C ASP A 156 -20.53 14.09 22.86
N VAL A 157 -20.51 13.12 21.93
CA VAL A 157 -21.71 12.47 21.41
C VAL A 157 -21.53 10.94 21.35
N PRO A 158 -22.63 10.17 21.26
CA PRO A 158 -22.56 8.75 21.00
C PRO A 158 -21.76 8.43 19.72
N GLU A 159 -20.96 7.36 19.77
CA GLU A 159 -20.10 6.94 18.65
C GLU A 159 -20.86 6.83 17.31
N ALA A 160 -22.07 6.27 17.36
CA ALA A 160 -22.92 6.09 16.18
C ALA A 160 -23.26 7.41 15.46
N GLU A 161 -23.35 8.52 16.19
CA GLU A 161 -23.63 9.83 15.60
C GLU A 161 -22.43 10.33 14.77
N THR A 162 -21.20 10.17 15.30
CA THR A 162 -19.98 10.55 14.55
C THR A 162 -19.79 9.66 13.34
N ILE A 163 -20.01 8.36 13.46
CA ILE A 163 -19.97 7.40 12.35
C ILE A 163 -20.96 7.79 11.26
N ALA A 164 -22.19 8.08 11.62
CA ALA A 164 -23.23 8.52 10.68
C ALA A 164 -22.87 9.86 10.02
N GLN A 165 -22.30 10.80 10.78
CA GLN A 165 -21.83 12.09 10.25
C GLN A 165 -20.73 11.89 9.20
N ILE A 166 -19.69 11.10 9.50
CA ILE A 166 -18.60 10.82 8.56
C ILE A 166 -19.16 10.13 7.30
N GLY A 167 -19.98 9.09 7.45
CA GLY A 167 -20.59 8.39 6.34
C GLY A 167 -21.41 9.32 5.42
N LYS A 168 -22.26 10.17 6.00
CA LYS A 168 -23.04 11.16 5.23
C LYS A 168 -22.19 12.19 4.51
N ALA A 169 -21.11 12.67 5.15
CA ALA A 169 -20.19 13.63 4.53
C ALA A 169 -19.41 13.05 3.35
N LEU A 170 -19.19 11.74 3.33
CA LEU A 170 -18.54 11.05 2.23
C LEU A 170 -19.43 10.90 0.97
N ILE A 171 -20.76 10.97 1.10
CA ILE A 171 -21.69 10.82 -0.04
C ILE A 171 -21.44 11.91 -1.12
N PRO A 172 -21.47 13.22 -0.82
CA PRO A 172 -21.21 14.25 -1.83
C PRO A 172 -19.77 14.19 -2.40
N CYS A 173 -18.81 13.67 -1.65
CA CYS A 173 -17.47 13.39 -2.17
C CYS A 173 -17.51 12.23 -3.20
N GLY A 174 -18.25 11.17 -2.89
CA GLY A 174 -18.46 10.04 -3.80
C GLY A 174 -19.19 10.41 -5.08
N GLU A 175 -20.20 11.27 -5.00
CA GLU A 175 -20.92 11.81 -6.15
C GLU A 175 -20.00 12.63 -7.06
N ALA A 176 -19.17 13.52 -6.47
CA ALA A 176 -18.18 14.28 -7.21
C ALA A 176 -17.14 13.36 -7.88
N ALA A 177 -16.68 12.34 -7.17
CA ALA A 177 -15.76 11.34 -7.71
C ALA A 177 -16.39 10.58 -8.89
N ALA A 178 -17.66 10.19 -8.79
CA ALA A 178 -18.38 9.51 -9.88
C ALA A 178 -18.45 10.35 -11.15
N ASN A 179 -18.76 11.65 -11.00
CA ASN A 179 -18.85 12.59 -12.12
C ASN A 179 -17.50 12.82 -12.82
N LEU A 180 -16.39 12.65 -12.08
CA LEU A 180 -15.03 12.86 -12.58
C LEU A 180 -14.31 11.55 -12.98
N GLY A 181 -14.96 10.39 -12.85
CA GLY A 181 -14.34 9.10 -13.14
C GLY A 181 -13.22 8.74 -12.17
N THR A 182 -13.25 9.30 -10.95
CA THR A 182 -12.27 9.07 -9.88
C THR A 182 -12.90 8.34 -8.69
N GLU A 183 -12.13 8.16 -7.63
CA GLU A 183 -12.56 7.48 -6.41
C GLU A 183 -12.18 8.29 -5.14
N VAL A 184 -12.88 8.05 -4.05
CA VAL A 184 -12.49 8.47 -2.70
C VAL A 184 -12.06 7.24 -1.91
N TRP A 185 -10.92 7.33 -1.22
CA TRP A 185 -10.40 6.26 -0.39
C TRP A 185 -10.31 6.71 1.06
N VAL A 186 -11.13 6.13 1.91
CA VAL A 186 -11.13 6.43 3.35
C VAL A 186 -10.02 5.62 4.01
N GLU A 187 -9.00 6.29 4.48
CA GLU A 187 -7.89 5.63 5.15
C GLU A 187 -8.35 5.03 6.48
N VAL A 188 -8.03 3.76 6.72
CA VAL A 188 -8.26 3.08 8.00
C VAL A 188 -7.26 3.64 9.01
N HIS A 189 -7.53 4.83 9.52
CA HIS A 189 -6.61 5.65 10.31
C HIS A 189 -7.33 6.40 11.43
N GLY A 190 -6.55 6.86 12.42
CA GLY A 190 -6.98 7.75 13.48
C GLY A 190 -7.40 7.05 14.77
N SER A 191 -7.54 7.86 15.82
CA SER A 191 -7.97 7.36 17.13
C SER A 191 -9.36 6.76 17.01
N GLU A 192 -9.50 5.48 17.39
CA GLU A 192 -10.74 4.71 17.33
C GLU A 192 -11.25 4.39 15.91
N THR A 193 -11.06 5.27 14.93
CA THR A 193 -11.49 5.07 13.53
C THR A 193 -10.54 4.15 12.72
N SER A 194 -9.37 3.81 13.25
CA SER A 194 -8.53 2.74 12.72
C SER A 194 -9.04 1.33 13.05
N LYS A 195 -10.07 1.20 13.91
CA LYS A 195 -10.65 -0.11 14.22
C LYS A 195 -11.54 -0.59 13.07
N PRO A 196 -11.32 -1.82 12.54
CA PRO A 196 -12.03 -2.32 11.37
C PRO A 196 -13.56 -2.29 11.50
N SER A 197 -14.12 -2.60 12.67
CA SER A 197 -15.57 -2.56 12.89
C SER A 197 -16.17 -1.17 12.72
N ARG A 198 -15.44 -0.13 13.15
CA ARG A 198 -15.88 1.26 13.00
C ARG A 198 -15.76 1.74 11.57
N MET A 199 -14.65 1.37 10.90
CA MET A 199 -14.52 1.66 9.47
C MET A 199 -15.62 0.99 8.66
N LYS A 200 -15.96 -0.26 8.94
CA LYS A 200 -17.11 -0.94 8.33
C LYS A 200 -18.40 -0.13 8.51
N ALA A 201 -18.68 0.30 9.73
CA ALA A 201 -19.90 1.09 10.01
C ALA A 201 -19.92 2.44 9.27
N ILE A 202 -18.76 3.11 9.12
CA ILE A 202 -18.62 4.33 8.29
C ILE A 202 -18.94 4.02 6.83
N MET A 203 -18.40 2.94 6.28
CA MET A 203 -18.63 2.55 4.89
C MET A 203 -20.09 2.16 4.62
N GLU A 204 -20.73 1.46 5.54
CA GLU A 204 -22.16 1.12 5.48
C GLU A 204 -23.02 2.38 5.55
N ALA A 205 -22.68 3.35 6.41
CA ALA A 205 -23.40 4.64 6.50
C ALA A 205 -23.21 5.50 5.23
N CYS A 206 -22.08 5.39 4.55
CA CYS A 206 -21.83 6.07 3.28
C CYS A 206 -22.57 5.42 2.11
N GLY A 207 -22.44 4.11 1.93
CA GLY A 207 -23.10 3.32 0.89
C GLY A 207 -22.80 3.73 -0.56
N HIS A 208 -21.82 4.61 -0.83
CA HIS A 208 -21.56 5.12 -2.19
C HIS A 208 -20.48 4.31 -2.90
N LYS A 209 -20.76 3.81 -4.12
CA LYS A 209 -19.89 2.91 -4.89
C LYS A 209 -18.50 3.47 -5.23
N ASN A 210 -18.38 4.80 -5.40
CA ASN A 210 -17.11 5.46 -5.69
C ASN A 210 -16.31 5.81 -4.43
N VAL A 211 -16.83 5.47 -3.24
CA VAL A 211 -16.10 5.55 -1.98
C VAL A 211 -15.66 4.14 -1.61
N GLY A 212 -14.40 3.98 -1.29
CA GLY A 212 -13.83 2.73 -0.77
C GLY A 212 -12.87 3.04 0.37
N ILE A 213 -12.11 2.06 0.81
CA ILE A 213 -11.08 2.26 1.83
C ILE A 213 -9.68 2.22 1.22
N CYS A 214 -8.77 2.93 1.88
CA CYS A 214 -7.34 2.67 1.84
C CYS A 214 -7.02 1.82 3.07
N TRP A 215 -6.71 0.54 2.85
CA TRP A 215 -6.18 -0.31 3.92
C TRP A 215 -4.90 0.32 4.45
N ASN A 216 -4.74 0.37 5.76
CA ASN A 216 -3.52 0.84 6.40
C ASN A 216 -3.07 -0.20 7.41
N SER A 217 -1.80 -0.60 7.37
CA SER A 217 -1.29 -1.72 8.18
C SER A 217 -1.20 -1.34 9.67
N ASN A 218 -2.34 -1.34 10.36
CA ASN A 218 -2.46 -0.92 11.75
C ASN A 218 -2.32 -2.10 12.74
N PRO A 219 -1.79 -1.89 13.94
CA PRO A 219 -1.84 -2.90 14.99
C PRO A 219 -3.28 -3.35 15.33
N SER A 220 -4.28 -2.47 15.15
CA SER A 220 -5.70 -2.78 15.38
C SER A 220 -6.31 -3.76 14.38
N ASP A 221 -5.62 -4.05 13.29
CA ASP A 221 -6.06 -5.04 12.30
C ASP A 221 -5.78 -6.47 12.78
N VAL A 222 -4.82 -6.63 13.70
CA VAL A 222 -4.32 -7.93 14.13
C VAL A 222 -5.13 -8.47 15.29
N VAL A 223 -5.76 -9.61 15.10
CA VAL A 223 -6.50 -10.37 16.11
C VAL A 223 -5.85 -11.75 16.26
N ASP A 224 -5.36 -12.07 17.45
CA ASP A 224 -4.67 -13.34 17.73
C ASP A 224 -3.55 -13.68 16.73
N GLY A 225 -2.80 -12.67 16.29
CA GLY A 225 -1.67 -12.80 15.37
C GLY A 225 -2.04 -12.82 13.87
N SER A 226 -3.31 -12.70 13.52
CA SER A 226 -3.82 -12.72 12.15
C SER A 226 -4.60 -11.45 11.81
N ILE A 227 -4.50 -10.98 10.56
CA ILE A 227 -5.34 -9.89 10.04
C ILE A 227 -6.63 -10.39 9.38
N LYS A 228 -6.75 -11.68 9.17
CA LYS A 228 -7.83 -12.26 8.36
C LYS A 228 -9.24 -11.82 8.81
N PRO A 229 -9.61 -11.82 10.11
CA PRO A 229 -10.94 -11.38 10.53
C PRO A 229 -11.23 -9.92 10.16
N SER A 230 -10.23 -9.04 10.34
CA SER A 230 -10.32 -7.62 9.99
C SER A 230 -10.35 -7.40 8.49
N PHE A 231 -9.53 -8.16 7.76
CA PHE A 231 -9.47 -8.07 6.30
C PHE A 231 -10.79 -8.54 5.65
N GLU A 232 -11.32 -9.66 6.04
CA GLU A 232 -12.62 -10.17 5.54
C GLU A 232 -13.76 -9.18 5.79
N MET A 233 -13.73 -8.51 6.95
CA MET A 233 -14.72 -7.48 7.30
C MET A 233 -14.70 -6.30 6.35
N LEU A 234 -13.51 -5.88 5.86
CA LEU A 234 -13.31 -4.67 5.05
C LEU A 234 -13.07 -4.95 3.57
N ALA A 235 -12.82 -6.19 3.17
CA ALA A 235 -12.50 -6.61 1.81
C ALA A 235 -13.42 -6.03 0.71
N PRO A 236 -14.76 -5.90 0.90
CA PRO A 236 -15.65 -5.37 -0.13
C PRO A 236 -15.35 -3.92 -0.53
N TRP A 237 -14.66 -3.16 0.31
CA TRP A 237 -14.40 -1.73 0.08
C TRP A 237 -12.93 -1.42 -0.23
N ILE A 238 -12.00 -2.38 -0.19
CA ILE A 238 -10.56 -2.11 -0.41
C ILE A 238 -10.31 -1.63 -1.83
N LYS A 239 -9.87 -0.37 -1.97
CA LYS A 239 -9.53 0.26 -3.25
C LYS A 239 -8.10 0.80 -3.31
N SER A 240 -7.44 1.03 -2.18
CA SER A 240 -6.04 1.37 -2.04
C SER A 240 -5.45 0.67 -0.82
N CYS A 241 -4.13 0.61 -0.72
CA CYS A 241 -3.47 -0.09 0.38
C CYS A 241 -2.15 0.61 0.71
N HIS A 242 -2.02 1.14 1.92
CA HIS A 242 -0.77 1.60 2.49
C HIS A 242 -0.10 0.46 3.25
N ILE A 243 1.19 0.29 3.02
CA ILE A 243 2.04 -0.68 3.72
C ILE A 243 3.17 0.07 4.42
N ASN A 244 3.29 -0.15 5.72
CA ASN A 244 4.26 0.53 6.57
C ASN A 244 5.62 -0.21 6.57
N ALA A 245 6.38 -0.14 7.66
CA ALA A 245 7.66 -0.82 7.79
C ALA A 245 7.50 -2.35 7.71
N LEU A 246 7.98 -2.97 6.64
CA LEU A 246 7.85 -4.42 6.39
C LEU A 246 8.56 -5.29 7.45
N TYR A 247 9.43 -4.70 8.28
CA TYR A 247 10.11 -5.37 9.38
C TYR A 247 9.35 -5.31 10.72
N SER A 248 8.18 -4.66 10.77
CA SER A 248 7.49 -4.33 12.03
C SER A 248 6.83 -5.51 12.76
N GLY A 249 6.88 -6.70 12.21
CA GLY A 249 6.16 -7.85 12.75
C GLY A 249 4.68 -7.91 12.37
N TYR A 250 4.16 -6.93 11.62
CA TYR A 250 2.84 -7.01 11.02
C TYR A 250 2.79 -8.19 10.02
N PRO A 251 1.70 -8.96 9.91
CA PRO A 251 1.65 -10.18 9.10
C PRO A 251 1.51 -9.88 7.60
N TYR A 252 2.53 -9.26 6.98
CA TYR A 252 2.52 -8.83 5.57
C TYR A 252 2.36 -9.99 4.57
N ARG A 253 2.91 -11.17 4.85
CA ARG A 253 2.69 -12.35 3.98
C ARG A 253 1.21 -12.71 3.92
N GLU A 254 0.53 -12.66 5.05
CA GLU A 254 -0.92 -12.88 5.11
C GLU A 254 -1.67 -11.78 4.36
N LEU A 255 -1.31 -10.50 4.56
CA LEU A 255 -1.91 -9.38 3.84
C LEU A 255 -1.80 -9.57 2.31
N PHE A 256 -0.62 -9.91 1.81
CA PHE A 256 -0.42 -10.11 0.37
C PHE A 256 -1.14 -11.35 -0.16
N SER A 257 -1.28 -12.40 0.64
CA SER A 257 -2.12 -13.56 0.32
C SER A 257 -3.61 -13.19 0.25
N GLU A 258 -4.09 -12.43 1.22
CA GLU A 258 -5.48 -11.97 1.25
C GLU A 258 -5.81 -11.01 0.09
N LEU A 259 -4.88 -10.12 -0.28
CA LEU A 259 -5.02 -9.26 -1.47
C LEU A 259 -5.12 -10.09 -2.75
N ARG A 260 -4.32 -11.16 -2.89
CA ARG A 260 -4.47 -12.10 -4.01
C ARG A 260 -5.83 -12.80 -4.00
N ARG A 261 -6.27 -13.26 -2.85
CA ARG A 261 -7.55 -13.97 -2.69
C ARG A 261 -8.74 -13.16 -3.18
N ILE A 262 -8.71 -11.84 -3.00
CA ILE A 262 -9.76 -10.94 -3.50
C ILE A 262 -9.50 -10.41 -4.92
N ASN A 263 -8.49 -10.92 -5.61
CA ASN A 263 -8.07 -10.46 -6.94
C ASN A 263 -7.75 -8.94 -6.97
N TYR A 264 -7.09 -8.42 -5.92
CA TYR A 264 -6.65 -7.03 -5.87
C TYR A 264 -5.55 -6.82 -6.92
N ASP A 265 -5.86 -6.10 -7.98
CA ASP A 265 -5.00 -5.82 -9.14
C ASP A 265 -4.48 -4.37 -9.15
N ARG A 266 -4.46 -3.73 -7.99
CA ARG A 266 -4.18 -2.29 -7.84
C ARG A 266 -2.77 -2.05 -7.29
N VAL A 267 -2.59 -1.07 -6.40
CA VAL A 267 -1.27 -0.67 -5.90
C VAL A 267 -1.20 -0.80 -4.39
N THR A 268 -0.13 -1.42 -3.89
CA THR A 268 0.31 -1.30 -2.51
C THR A 268 1.33 -0.16 -2.43
N LEU A 269 1.15 0.76 -1.50
CA LEU A 269 1.92 1.98 -1.41
C LEU A 269 2.78 1.99 -0.15
N ILE A 270 4.07 2.18 -0.33
CA ILE A 270 5.02 2.38 0.79
C ILE A 270 4.66 3.66 1.52
N GLU A 271 4.36 3.57 2.82
CA GLU A 271 4.14 4.71 3.69
C GLU A 271 5.09 4.61 4.89
N LEU A 272 6.12 5.44 4.92
CA LEU A 272 7.14 5.43 5.97
C LEU A 272 7.18 6.76 6.71
N GLY A 273 7.32 6.70 8.04
CA GLY A 273 7.33 7.87 8.91
C GLY A 273 8.60 8.72 8.82
N GLU A 274 9.70 8.15 8.33
CA GLU A 274 11.01 8.79 8.23
C GLU A 274 11.07 9.77 7.05
N LYS A 275 11.67 10.94 7.28
CA LYS A 275 12.06 11.87 6.22
C LYS A 275 13.51 11.60 5.83
N LEU A 276 13.76 11.34 4.57
CA LEU A 276 15.09 11.03 4.07
C LEU A 276 15.51 11.99 2.96
N ASP A 277 16.81 12.28 2.88
CA ASP A 277 17.38 12.86 1.69
C ASP A 277 17.28 11.89 0.51
N PRO A 278 17.38 12.38 -0.75
CA PRO A 278 17.17 11.53 -1.92
C PRO A 278 18.12 10.34 -2.04
N GLN A 279 19.37 10.43 -1.55
CA GLN A 279 20.35 9.35 -1.64
C GLN A 279 20.00 8.22 -0.66
N ASN A 280 19.71 8.53 0.58
CA ASN A 280 19.30 7.57 1.60
C ASN A 280 17.91 6.98 1.28
N GLY A 281 16.99 7.82 0.78
CA GLY A 281 15.67 7.37 0.34
C GLY A 281 15.75 6.39 -0.84
N GLU A 282 16.61 6.64 -1.84
CA GLU A 282 16.86 5.71 -2.95
C GLU A 282 17.36 4.35 -2.44
N LEU A 283 18.30 4.37 -1.50
CA LEU A 283 18.85 3.13 -0.93
C LEU A 283 17.76 2.35 -0.18
N LEU A 284 17.01 3.01 0.69
CA LEU A 284 15.94 2.37 1.47
C LEU A 284 14.85 1.79 0.56
N LEU A 285 14.41 2.54 -0.46
CA LEU A 285 13.37 2.08 -1.39
C LEU A 285 13.79 0.84 -2.20
N LYS A 286 15.09 0.70 -2.54
CA LYS A 286 15.62 -0.51 -3.16
C LYS A 286 15.51 -1.73 -2.24
N TYR A 287 15.91 -1.58 -0.98
CA TYR A 287 15.79 -2.65 0.02
C TYR A 287 14.33 -2.98 0.30
N TYR A 288 13.48 -1.96 0.42
CA TYR A 288 12.06 -2.14 0.65
C TYR A 288 11.39 -2.93 -0.49
N ARG A 289 11.67 -2.53 -1.73
CA ARG A 289 11.15 -3.23 -2.92
C ARG A 289 11.58 -4.70 -2.94
N LYS A 290 12.86 -4.99 -2.62
CA LYS A 290 13.34 -6.37 -2.59
C LYS A 290 12.65 -7.19 -1.49
N LEU A 291 12.52 -6.63 -0.29
CA LEU A 291 11.81 -7.29 0.80
C LEU A 291 10.33 -7.51 0.47
N TRP A 292 9.67 -6.53 -0.15
CA TRP A 292 8.29 -6.68 -0.62
C TRP A 292 8.15 -7.84 -1.60
N GLN A 293 9.07 -7.99 -2.56
CA GLN A 293 9.08 -9.11 -3.51
C GLN A 293 9.18 -10.47 -2.80
N GLU A 294 10.06 -10.59 -1.80
CA GLU A 294 10.23 -11.80 -0.99
C GLU A 294 9.01 -12.10 -0.10
N LEU A 295 8.30 -11.09 0.35
CA LEU A 295 7.08 -11.27 1.15
C LEU A 295 5.86 -11.60 0.28
N CYS A 296 5.90 -11.22 -0.99
CA CYS A 296 4.87 -11.55 -1.96
C CYS A 296 5.05 -12.93 -2.61
N SER A 297 6.19 -13.59 -2.48
CA SER A 297 6.48 -14.89 -3.06
C SER A 297 5.79 -16.08 -2.35
#